data_307fb6878c2f9094e6cca5754e928355
#
_entry.id   307fb6878c2f9094e6cca5754e928355
#
_cell.length_a   1.000
_cell.length_b   1.000
_cell.length_c   1.000
_cell.angle_alpha   90.00
_cell.angle_beta   90.00
_cell.angle_gamma   90.00
#
_symmetry.space_group_name_H-M   'P 1'
#
loop_
_entity.id
_entity.type
_entity.pdbx_description
1 polymer ?
#
loop_
_entity_poly.entity_id
_entity_poly.type
_entity_poly.pdbx_seq_one_letter_code
_entity_poly.pdbx_strand_id
1 'polypeptide(L)'
;MSGMTAEPAAAESSNEGRKEDKLLQDAFRPDPQYDAKYNAQGQVDIYGAKSAVEPPRPLLELGREQYTSGLYDESSTLLGELNPLLPGLAIYGDWRTAVAYNNNNGKDIAQIATRLNLDVDFKITSTERIHAFFTPIQDDNVYSRFEFGGGDGDDQFTAEFDRNPATLFFEGDFGSLYSGFSGKEARFDLPFTVGLFPLFLQNGIWANDAILGGAVTLPAKNSATLGLANFDITFFAAFDNVDNAGNISADEDDNPLYGVTAFVDAFDGFVETGYGLIQGRDELDGLLTHFLTAAYTRRYYNTLSNSTRLFANFANDPFDFEDDPKGESDGFAIISENSLISGLPSTLIPYANFFVGFGNPQPLVDGNGAGILKNVGINFETDALTGFPKLDDTGSNAFGGAIGLEYLFNLDQQLVFEVAMVQPFENDGIGAQDAQFGFGVRYQIPINRAWLFRADATYQILAAADEDIFEGKFEDNFGIRTEIRRKF
;
A
#
# COMPACT_ATOMS: atom_id res chain seq x y z
N MET A 1 31.41 -47.85 -17.02
CA MET A 1 30.18 -47.10 -16.81
C MET A 1 30.59 -45.69 -16.38
N SER A 2 30.58 -44.79 -17.28
CA SER A 2 31.07 -43.41 -17.11
C SER A 2 29.87 -42.57 -16.68
N GLY A 3 29.92 -42.04 -15.44
CA GLY A 3 28.92 -41.12 -14.94
C GLY A 3 29.13 -39.74 -15.58
N MET A 4 28.17 -39.31 -16.35
CA MET A 4 28.07 -37.93 -16.80
C MET A 4 27.43 -37.11 -15.65
N THR A 5 28.27 -36.33 -14.99
CA THR A 5 27.78 -35.22 -14.15
C THR A 5 27.41 -34.07 -15.11
N ALA A 6 26.12 -33.78 -15.23
CA ALA A 6 25.67 -32.58 -15.89
C ALA A 6 25.97 -31.39 -14.96
N GLU A 7 26.96 -30.58 -15.32
CA GLU A 7 27.11 -29.24 -14.77
C GLU A 7 25.86 -28.42 -15.15
N PRO A 8 25.27 -27.65 -14.19
CA PRO A 8 24.25 -26.69 -14.57
C PRO A 8 24.90 -25.61 -15.42
N ALA A 9 24.43 -25.50 -16.67
CA ALA A 9 24.81 -24.41 -17.54
C ALA A 9 24.46 -23.09 -16.84
N ALA A 10 25.47 -22.41 -16.37
CA ALA A 10 25.33 -21.00 -15.99
C ALA A 10 24.85 -20.30 -17.27
N ALA A 11 23.62 -19.76 -17.20
CA ALA A 11 23.13 -18.85 -18.23
C ALA A 11 24.06 -17.63 -18.21
N GLU A 12 25.03 -17.61 -19.13
CA GLU A 12 25.72 -16.38 -19.49
C GLU A 12 24.62 -15.40 -19.93
N SER A 13 24.25 -14.48 -19.05
CA SER A 13 23.45 -13.33 -19.41
C SER A 13 24.29 -12.51 -20.38
N SER A 14 24.09 -12.73 -21.67
CA SER A 14 24.65 -11.89 -22.69
C SER A 14 24.08 -10.48 -22.52
N ASN A 15 24.90 -9.59 -21.99
CA ASN A 15 24.63 -8.15 -21.90
C ASN A 15 24.50 -7.48 -23.29
N GLU A 16 24.42 -8.28 -24.37
CA GLU A 16 24.36 -7.80 -25.74
C GLU A 16 22.98 -7.33 -26.22
N GLY A 17 21.96 -7.29 -25.36
CA GLY A 17 20.61 -6.88 -25.74
C GLY A 17 20.10 -5.59 -25.14
N ARG A 18 20.86 -4.89 -24.29
CA ARG A 18 20.46 -3.56 -23.83
C ARG A 18 20.57 -2.57 -24.98
N LYS A 19 19.48 -2.42 -25.73
CA LYS A 19 19.36 -1.26 -26.62
C LYS A 19 19.45 -0.02 -25.77
N GLU A 20 20.41 0.87 -26.09
CA GLU A 20 20.42 2.22 -25.51
C GLU A 20 19.02 2.80 -25.67
N ASP A 21 18.39 3.15 -24.53
CA ASP A 21 17.11 3.80 -24.52
C ASP A 21 17.26 5.17 -25.19
N LYS A 22 17.03 5.22 -26.47
CA LYS A 22 16.81 6.49 -27.15
C LYS A 22 15.48 7.01 -26.63
N LEU A 23 15.45 8.25 -26.18
CA LEU A 23 14.21 8.98 -25.90
C LEU A 23 13.37 8.94 -27.19
N LEU A 24 12.38 8.04 -27.21
CA LEU A 24 11.89 7.53 -28.48
C LEU A 24 10.64 8.28 -28.88
N GLN A 25 10.61 8.70 -30.12
CA GLN A 25 9.38 9.19 -30.77
C GLN A 25 8.24 8.16 -30.69
N ASP A 26 8.57 6.90 -30.44
CA ASP A 26 7.61 5.79 -30.33
C ASP A 26 7.17 5.50 -28.88
N ALA A 27 7.69 6.21 -27.88
CA ALA A 27 7.37 5.97 -26.46
C ALA A 27 5.87 6.08 -26.12
N PHE A 28 5.15 6.88 -26.87
CA PHE A 28 3.70 7.11 -26.68
C PHE A 28 2.82 6.32 -27.64
N ARG A 29 3.36 5.41 -28.43
CA ARG A 29 2.57 4.53 -29.26
C ARG A 29 2.00 3.38 -28.43
N PRO A 30 0.84 2.83 -28.82
CA PRO A 30 0.30 1.63 -28.21
C PRO A 30 1.34 0.50 -28.25
N ASP A 31 1.38 -0.32 -27.18
CA ASP A 31 2.20 -1.53 -27.19
C ASP A 31 1.73 -2.46 -28.32
N PRO A 32 2.53 -2.70 -29.36
CA PRO A 32 2.11 -3.51 -30.52
C PRO A 32 1.90 -4.98 -30.17
N GLN A 33 2.37 -5.43 -28.99
CA GLN A 33 2.26 -6.82 -28.56
C GLN A 33 1.05 -7.06 -27.65
N TYR A 34 0.34 -6.02 -27.24
CA TYR A 34 -0.73 -6.14 -26.25
C TYR A 34 -1.90 -7.02 -26.75
N ASP A 35 -2.31 -6.87 -28.02
CA ASP A 35 -3.39 -7.67 -28.62
C ASP A 35 -2.87 -8.97 -29.28
N ALA A 36 -1.58 -9.19 -29.26
CA ALA A 36 -1.01 -10.42 -29.76
C ALA A 36 -1.36 -11.58 -28.82
N LYS A 37 -1.45 -12.80 -29.38
CA LYS A 37 -1.46 -14.00 -28.56
C LYS A 37 -0.26 -13.96 -27.61
N TYR A 38 -0.45 -14.45 -26.38
CA TYR A 38 0.61 -14.53 -25.38
C TYR A 38 1.97 -14.89 -26.00
N ASN A 39 2.92 -14.03 -25.81
CA ASN A 39 4.28 -14.17 -26.32
C ASN A 39 5.25 -14.26 -25.13
N ALA A 40 5.65 -15.50 -24.80
CA ALA A 40 6.57 -15.75 -23.70
C ALA A 40 7.92 -15.02 -23.89
N GLN A 41 8.42 -14.94 -25.15
CA GLN A 41 9.68 -14.25 -25.43
C GLN A 41 9.55 -12.75 -25.21
N GLY A 42 8.43 -12.13 -25.63
CA GLY A 42 8.17 -10.73 -25.37
C GLY A 42 8.10 -10.41 -23.86
N GLN A 43 7.56 -11.33 -23.06
CA GLN A 43 7.57 -11.17 -21.60
C GLN A 43 8.99 -11.27 -21.01
N VAL A 44 9.81 -12.19 -21.53
CA VAL A 44 11.23 -12.30 -21.13
C VAL A 44 11.99 -11.04 -21.53
N ASP A 45 11.74 -10.49 -22.70
CA ASP A 45 12.42 -9.27 -23.19
C ASP A 45 12.05 -8.04 -22.33
N ILE A 46 10.80 -7.97 -21.85
CA ILE A 46 10.32 -6.87 -20.99
C ILE A 46 10.78 -7.06 -19.54
N TYR A 47 10.61 -8.25 -18.99
CA TYR A 47 10.80 -8.52 -17.56
C TYR A 47 12.08 -9.31 -17.23
N GLY A 48 12.77 -9.84 -18.23
CA GLY A 48 13.95 -10.69 -18.04
C GLY A 48 15.10 -10.01 -17.31
N ALA A 49 15.20 -8.68 -17.42
CA ALA A 49 16.19 -7.92 -16.67
C ALA A 49 15.96 -8.01 -15.13
N LYS A 50 14.71 -8.18 -14.68
CA LYS A 50 14.38 -8.37 -13.27
C LYS A 50 14.85 -9.70 -12.70
N SER A 51 14.99 -10.72 -13.54
CA SER A 51 15.50 -12.03 -13.12
C SER A 51 17.01 -12.04 -12.83
N ALA A 52 17.73 -11.01 -13.26
CA ALA A 52 19.15 -10.85 -12.96
C ALA A 52 19.40 -10.27 -11.55
N VAL A 53 18.37 -9.75 -10.89
CA VAL A 53 18.45 -9.27 -9.51
C VAL A 53 18.15 -10.43 -8.57
N GLU A 54 19.19 -10.93 -7.90
CA GLU A 54 18.97 -11.94 -6.85
C GLU A 54 18.09 -11.34 -5.74
N PRO A 55 17.04 -12.06 -5.28
CA PRO A 55 16.24 -11.59 -4.15
C PRO A 55 17.10 -11.51 -2.88
N PRO A 56 16.82 -10.58 -1.96
CA PRO A 56 17.47 -10.57 -0.66
C PRO A 56 17.15 -11.89 0.08
N ARG A 57 18.11 -12.38 0.85
CA ARG A 57 17.93 -13.59 1.67
C ARG A 57 17.41 -13.17 3.05
N PRO A 58 16.54 -13.98 3.68
CA PRO A 58 16.14 -13.78 5.06
C PRO A 58 17.32 -13.66 6.01
N LEU A 59 17.15 -12.87 7.07
CA LEU A 59 18.15 -12.73 8.14
C LEU A 59 18.39 -14.05 8.85
N LEU A 60 17.33 -14.82 9.06
CA LEU A 60 17.35 -16.17 9.62
C LEU A 60 16.39 -17.05 8.85
N GLU A 61 16.85 -18.27 8.51
CA GLU A 61 16.03 -19.27 7.88
C GLU A 61 16.33 -20.61 8.54
N LEU A 62 15.33 -21.21 9.18
CA LEU A 62 15.43 -22.49 9.87
C LEU A 62 14.40 -23.46 9.30
N GLY A 63 14.76 -24.73 9.26
CA GLY A 63 13.94 -25.77 8.66
C GLY A 63 14.03 -25.74 7.14
N ARG A 64 12.91 -25.74 6.45
CA ARG A 64 12.88 -25.73 5.01
C ARG A 64 13.16 -24.34 4.44
N GLU A 65 14.13 -24.25 3.54
CA GLU A 65 14.45 -23.00 2.87
C GLU A 65 13.27 -22.47 2.07
N GLN A 66 13.03 -21.16 2.14
CA GLN A 66 11.92 -20.48 1.45
C GLN A 66 12.07 -20.53 -0.08
N TYR A 67 13.31 -20.45 -0.57
CA TYR A 67 13.64 -20.40 -2.00
C TYR A 67 14.38 -21.68 -2.47
N THR A 68 13.94 -22.85 -2.01
CA THR A 68 14.51 -24.11 -2.46
C THR A 68 13.81 -24.63 -3.72
N SER A 69 14.57 -25.27 -4.59
CA SER A 69 14.05 -25.94 -5.78
C SER A 69 14.01 -27.45 -5.58
N GLY A 70 13.05 -28.12 -6.21
CA GLY A 70 12.94 -29.57 -6.23
C GLY A 70 11.80 -30.12 -5.39
N LEU A 71 11.77 -31.47 -5.30
CA LEU A 71 10.81 -32.18 -4.48
C LEU A 71 11.16 -32.04 -2.99
N TYR A 72 10.13 -32.10 -2.18
CA TYR A 72 10.27 -31.99 -0.74
C TYR A 72 10.51 -33.35 -0.12
N ASP A 73 11.33 -33.39 0.91
CA ASP A 73 11.53 -34.59 1.71
C ASP A 73 10.23 -35.00 2.41
N GLU A 74 10.12 -36.29 2.77
CA GLU A 74 9.03 -36.78 3.58
C GLU A 74 8.96 -36.02 4.90
N SER A 75 7.75 -35.68 5.31
CA SER A 75 7.50 -34.92 6.53
C SER A 75 6.56 -35.64 7.47
N SER A 76 6.43 -35.14 8.69
CA SER A 76 5.50 -35.68 9.68
C SER A 76 4.05 -35.53 9.25
N THR A 77 3.25 -36.55 9.44
CA THR A 77 1.83 -36.62 9.12
C THR A 77 0.94 -36.40 10.36
N LEU A 78 1.42 -35.63 11.34
CA LEU A 78 0.67 -35.37 12.58
C LEU A 78 -0.72 -34.74 12.32
N LEU A 79 -0.84 -33.88 11.29
CA LEU A 79 -2.10 -33.29 10.84
C LEU A 79 -2.75 -34.08 9.71
N GLY A 80 -2.32 -35.31 9.46
CA GLY A 80 -2.81 -36.22 8.43
C GLY A 80 -1.91 -36.29 7.19
N GLU A 81 -2.08 -37.35 6.41
CA GLU A 81 -1.27 -37.59 5.20
C GLU A 81 -1.54 -36.54 4.12
N LEU A 82 -2.75 -35.99 4.08
CA LEU A 82 -3.15 -34.98 3.08
C LEU A 82 -2.83 -33.54 3.51
N ASN A 83 -2.32 -33.34 4.73
CA ASN A 83 -1.82 -32.05 5.21
C ASN A 83 -0.52 -32.24 6.02
N PRO A 84 0.60 -32.62 5.38
CA PRO A 84 1.84 -32.92 6.06
C PRO A 84 2.46 -31.68 6.67
N LEU A 85 3.15 -31.87 7.81
CA LEU A 85 3.91 -30.79 8.44
C LEU A 85 5.12 -30.42 7.57
N LEU A 86 5.30 -29.14 7.35
CA LEU A 86 6.43 -28.56 6.61
C LEU A 86 7.06 -27.41 7.42
N PRO A 87 7.56 -27.67 8.64
CA PRO A 87 7.96 -26.60 9.53
C PRO A 87 9.13 -25.80 8.97
N GLY A 88 8.99 -24.50 9.06
CA GLY A 88 10.03 -23.55 8.67
C GLY A 88 9.83 -22.23 9.41
N LEU A 89 10.93 -21.58 9.73
CA LEU A 89 10.94 -20.24 10.32
C LEU A 89 11.78 -19.34 9.46
N ALA A 90 11.21 -18.23 9.00
CA ALA A 90 11.94 -17.18 8.32
C ALA A 90 11.81 -15.87 9.10
N ILE A 91 12.92 -15.13 9.23
CA ILE A 91 12.95 -13.76 9.73
C ILE A 91 13.55 -12.90 8.64
N TYR A 92 12.79 -11.93 8.16
CA TYR A 92 13.16 -11.01 7.10
C TYR A 92 12.64 -9.60 7.37
N GLY A 93 12.98 -8.66 6.53
CA GLY A 93 12.50 -7.31 6.72
C GLY A 93 13.34 -6.25 6.06
N ASP A 94 13.26 -5.05 6.61
CA ASP A 94 14.08 -3.94 6.14
C ASP A 94 14.44 -2.94 7.26
N TRP A 95 15.62 -2.36 7.14
CA TRP A 95 16.08 -1.25 7.96
C TRP A 95 16.21 -0.02 7.10
N ARG A 96 15.54 1.05 7.49
CA ARG A 96 15.52 2.35 6.82
C ARG A 96 16.18 3.40 7.71
N THR A 97 17.02 4.23 7.11
CA THR A 97 17.51 5.45 7.74
C THR A 97 17.36 6.59 6.75
N ALA A 98 16.71 7.64 7.18
CA ALA A 98 16.47 8.83 6.37
C ALA A 98 17.08 10.05 7.02
N VAL A 99 17.61 10.95 6.18
CA VAL A 99 18.03 12.29 6.56
C VAL A 99 17.13 13.26 5.81
N ALA A 100 16.49 14.16 6.53
CA ALA A 100 15.57 15.12 5.95
C ALA A 100 15.81 16.53 6.49
N TYR A 101 15.52 17.52 5.65
CA TYR A 101 15.32 18.90 6.03
C TYR A 101 13.97 19.34 5.48
N ASN A 102 13.08 19.73 6.36
CA ASN A 102 11.71 20.09 6.04
C ASN A 102 11.39 21.47 6.60
N ASN A 103 10.65 22.26 5.85
CA ASN A 103 9.93 23.41 6.32
C ASN A 103 8.43 23.12 6.19
N ASN A 104 7.71 23.04 7.31
CA ASN A 104 6.28 22.85 7.37
C ASN A 104 5.65 24.04 8.11
N ASN A 105 4.86 24.85 7.42
CA ASN A 105 4.18 26.03 7.98
C ASN A 105 5.16 26.98 8.72
N GLY A 106 6.30 27.25 8.07
CA GLY A 106 7.34 28.14 8.62
C GLY A 106 8.19 27.52 9.74
N LYS A 107 8.02 26.24 10.05
CA LYS A 107 8.84 25.53 11.04
C LYS A 107 9.88 24.65 10.34
N ASP A 108 11.15 25.03 10.51
CA ASP A 108 12.29 24.28 9.96
C ASP A 108 12.68 23.12 10.87
N ILE A 109 12.83 21.92 10.30
CA ILE A 109 13.28 20.73 11.01
C ILE A 109 14.31 20.00 10.15
N ALA A 110 15.53 19.85 10.69
CA ALA A 110 16.51 18.94 10.15
C ALA A 110 16.61 17.70 11.04
N GLN A 111 16.55 16.51 10.46
CA GLN A 111 16.54 15.29 11.26
C GLN A 111 17.16 14.08 10.58
N ILE A 112 17.58 13.14 11.41
CA ILE A 112 17.95 11.79 11.03
C ILE A 112 16.98 10.86 11.76
N ALA A 113 16.19 10.10 11.01
CA ALA A 113 15.21 9.16 11.58
C ALA A 113 15.48 7.75 11.08
N THR A 114 15.12 6.75 11.89
CA THR A 114 15.35 5.34 11.55
C THR A 114 14.15 4.49 11.91
N ARG A 115 13.93 3.44 11.08
CA ARG A 115 12.87 2.44 11.26
C ARG A 115 13.42 1.06 10.95
N LEU A 116 13.09 0.09 11.80
CA LEU A 116 13.39 -1.32 11.59
C LEU A 116 12.07 -2.11 11.50
N ASN A 117 11.88 -2.79 10.40
CA ASN A 117 10.75 -3.69 10.16
C ASN A 117 11.25 -5.13 10.21
N LEU A 118 10.61 -5.96 11.02
CA LEU A 118 10.93 -7.38 11.17
C LEU A 118 9.69 -8.22 10.97
N ASP A 119 9.69 -9.03 9.93
CA ASP A 119 8.69 -10.05 9.66
C ASP A 119 9.19 -11.41 10.17
N VAL A 120 8.34 -12.11 10.91
CA VAL A 120 8.59 -13.46 11.42
C VAL A 120 7.50 -14.37 10.86
N ASP A 121 7.87 -15.29 10.00
CA ASP A 121 6.96 -16.25 9.36
C ASP A 121 7.29 -17.66 9.86
N PHE A 122 6.41 -18.24 10.66
CA PHE A 122 6.50 -19.62 11.11
C PHE A 122 5.49 -20.49 10.37
N LYS A 123 5.98 -21.17 9.36
CA LYS A 123 5.22 -22.15 8.58
C LYS A 123 5.06 -23.44 9.33
N ILE A 124 3.84 -23.98 9.36
CA ILE A 124 3.50 -25.27 10.00
C ILE A 124 3.29 -26.33 8.92
N THR A 125 2.47 -26.02 7.91
CA THR A 125 2.20 -26.88 6.75
C THR A 125 2.37 -26.08 5.45
N SER A 126 1.77 -26.49 4.36
CA SER A 126 1.72 -25.71 3.12
C SER A 126 0.76 -24.52 3.19
N THR A 127 -0.25 -24.58 4.06
CA THR A 127 -1.32 -23.57 4.19
C THR A 127 -1.37 -22.92 5.56
N GLU A 128 -1.05 -23.64 6.62
CA GLU A 128 -1.10 -23.13 7.99
C GLU A 128 0.22 -22.48 8.39
N ARG A 129 0.15 -21.24 8.87
CA ARG A 129 1.30 -20.49 9.40
C ARG A 129 0.90 -19.45 10.43
N ILE A 130 1.87 -19.07 11.26
CA ILE A 130 1.80 -17.93 12.17
C ILE A 130 2.71 -16.86 11.60
N HIS A 131 2.18 -15.66 11.46
CA HIS A 131 2.92 -14.51 10.98
C HIS A 131 2.92 -13.41 12.04
N ALA A 132 4.07 -12.77 12.27
CA ALA A 132 4.20 -11.63 13.16
C ALA A 132 5.07 -10.54 12.51
N PHE A 133 4.67 -9.29 12.66
CA PHE A 133 5.41 -8.13 12.21
C PHE A 133 5.72 -7.24 13.39
N PHE A 134 6.97 -6.80 13.49
CA PHE A 134 7.47 -5.94 14.57
C PHE A 134 8.14 -4.70 14.02
N THR A 135 7.98 -3.60 14.74
CA THR A 135 8.64 -2.32 14.48
C THR A 135 9.40 -1.84 15.72
N PRO A 136 10.47 -2.54 16.15
CA PRO A 136 11.01 -2.45 17.50
C PRO A 136 11.70 -1.13 17.86
N ILE A 137 11.91 -0.21 16.93
CA ILE A 137 12.53 1.11 17.16
C ILE A 137 11.59 2.27 16.81
N GLN A 138 10.30 2.01 16.98
CA GLN A 138 9.21 2.96 16.80
C GLN A 138 8.13 2.65 17.83
N ASP A 139 7.38 3.65 18.28
CA ASP A 139 6.22 3.52 19.14
C ASP A 139 5.14 4.50 18.65
N ASP A 140 3.91 4.03 18.43
CA ASP A 140 2.74 4.81 17.96
C ASP A 140 3.06 5.86 16.88
N ASN A 141 3.65 5.45 15.76
CA ASN A 141 4.09 6.35 14.70
C ASN A 141 5.17 7.39 15.08
N VAL A 142 5.72 7.30 16.29
CA VAL A 142 6.91 8.06 16.70
C VAL A 142 8.16 7.21 16.44
N TYR A 143 9.09 7.75 15.66
CA TYR A 143 10.28 7.03 15.22
C TYR A 143 11.50 7.45 16.05
N SER A 144 12.42 6.53 16.29
CA SER A 144 13.72 6.87 16.83
C SER A 144 14.44 7.84 15.90
N ARG A 145 14.77 9.04 16.41
CA ARG A 145 15.31 10.13 15.59
C ARG A 145 16.20 11.07 16.37
N PHE A 146 17.02 11.81 15.65
CA PHE A 146 17.76 12.95 16.13
C PHE A 146 17.33 14.20 15.34
N GLU A 147 16.85 15.22 16.02
CA GLU A 147 16.44 16.50 15.47
C GLU A 147 17.54 17.55 15.77
N PHE A 148 17.98 18.25 14.74
CA PHE A 148 18.93 19.35 14.86
C PHE A 148 18.16 20.67 15.00
N GLY A 149 18.40 21.39 16.10
CA GLY A 149 17.73 22.68 16.35
C GLY A 149 16.22 22.60 16.37
N GLY A 150 15.63 21.59 17.03
CA GLY A 150 14.19 21.36 17.11
C GLY A 150 13.35 22.58 17.50
N GLY A 151 12.03 22.42 17.68
CA GLY A 151 11.09 23.55 17.84
C GLY A 151 11.41 24.59 18.89
N ASP A 152 12.27 24.25 19.87
CA ASP A 152 12.78 25.16 20.90
C ASP A 152 14.22 25.63 20.65
N GLY A 153 14.81 25.27 19.52
CA GLY A 153 16.17 25.64 19.11
C GLY A 153 17.28 24.73 19.64
N ASP A 154 16.96 23.73 20.44
CA ASP A 154 17.92 22.75 20.98
C ASP A 154 17.88 21.44 20.20
N ASP A 155 19.03 20.76 20.12
CA ASP A 155 19.13 19.41 19.57
C ASP A 155 18.38 18.41 20.46
N GLN A 156 17.56 17.55 19.84
CA GLN A 156 16.77 16.55 20.56
C GLN A 156 17.02 15.15 20.02
N PHE A 157 17.25 14.20 20.93
CA PHE A 157 17.28 12.77 20.62
C PHE A 157 16.07 12.07 21.21
N THR A 158 15.30 11.41 20.35
CA THR A 158 14.16 10.56 20.72
C THR A 158 14.52 9.13 20.41
N ALA A 159 14.46 8.27 21.41
CA ALA A 159 14.66 6.83 21.24
C ALA A 159 13.39 6.09 21.63
N GLU A 160 12.77 5.48 20.65
CA GLU A 160 11.57 4.68 20.84
C GLU A 160 11.90 3.19 20.83
N PHE A 161 11.16 2.43 21.61
CA PHE A 161 11.33 1.00 21.67
C PHE A 161 10.01 0.29 21.99
N ASP A 162 9.43 -0.35 21.00
CA ASP A 162 8.25 -1.18 21.17
C ASP A 162 8.59 -2.67 20.99
N ARG A 163 8.00 -3.53 21.83
CA ARG A 163 8.11 -4.99 21.78
C ARG A 163 6.84 -5.66 21.31
N ASN A 164 5.75 -4.91 21.23
CA ASN A 164 4.48 -5.44 20.79
C ASN A 164 4.54 -5.72 19.29
N PRO A 165 3.94 -6.80 18.83
CA PRO A 165 3.82 -7.01 17.40
C PRO A 165 2.79 -6.02 16.82
N ALA A 166 3.16 -5.34 15.74
CA ALA A 166 2.22 -4.56 14.96
C ALA A 166 1.20 -5.47 14.23
N THR A 167 1.58 -6.73 13.94
CA THR A 167 0.64 -7.78 13.55
C THR A 167 1.05 -9.11 14.17
N LEU A 168 0.07 -9.93 14.55
CA LEU A 168 0.27 -11.31 15.00
C LEU A 168 -0.97 -12.14 14.69
N PHE A 169 -0.89 -12.98 13.70
CA PHE A 169 -2.04 -13.76 13.26
C PHE A 169 -1.66 -15.17 12.82
N PHE A 170 -2.68 -16.02 12.87
CA PHE A 170 -2.67 -17.36 12.30
C PHE A 170 -3.49 -17.35 11.01
N GLU A 171 -2.97 -17.93 9.96
CA GLU A 171 -3.71 -18.17 8.74
C GLU A 171 -3.66 -19.65 8.35
N GLY A 172 -4.65 -20.08 7.60
CA GLY A 172 -4.78 -21.46 7.15
C GLY A 172 -5.90 -21.62 6.13
N ASP A 173 -6.15 -22.90 5.79
CA ASP A 173 -7.23 -23.27 4.90
C ASP A 173 -8.09 -24.38 5.52
N PHE A 174 -9.39 -24.13 5.69
CA PHE A 174 -10.31 -25.13 6.25
C PHE A 174 -10.43 -26.39 5.40
N GLY A 175 -10.25 -26.28 4.07
CA GLY A 175 -10.23 -27.44 3.17
C GLY A 175 -9.01 -28.33 3.43
N SER A 176 -7.84 -27.73 3.57
CA SER A 176 -6.59 -28.44 3.91
C SER A 176 -6.65 -29.10 5.28
N LEU A 177 -7.15 -28.38 6.30
CA LEU A 177 -7.38 -28.95 7.64
C LEU A 177 -8.38 -30.12 7.61
N TYR A 178 -9.50 -29.96 6.92
CA TYR A 178 -10.47 -31.04 6.75
C TYR A 178 -9.84 -32.26 6.06
N SER A 179 -9.07 -32.03 4.99
CA SER A 179 -8.40 -33.10 4.26
C SER A 179 -7.43 -33.86 5.15
N GLY A 180 -6.63 -33.16 5.92
CA GLY A 180 -5.69 -33.74 6.86
C GLY A 180 -6.39 -34.62 7.91
N PHE A 181 -7.35 -34.05 8.64
CA PHE A 181 -8.02 -34.78 9.73
C PHE A 181 -8.97 -35.89 9.26
N SER A 182 -9.63 -35.72 8.11
CA SER A 182 -10.57 -36.73 7.61
C SER A 182 -9.92 -37.82 6.77
N GLY A 183 -8.71 -37.61 6.26
CA GLY A 183 -8.06 -38.50 5.27
C GLY A 183 -8.77 -38.50 3.91
N LYS A 184 -9.57 -37.47 3.60
CA LYS A 184 -10.31 -37.33 2.34
C LYS A 184 -10.06 -35.95 1.77
N GLU A 185 -9.79 -35.86 0.46
CA GLU A 185 -9.66 -34.58 -0.22
C GLU A 185 -10.91 -33.71 -0.03
N ALA A 186 -10.72 -32.48 0.42
CA ALA A 186 -11.77 -31.47 0.42
C ALA A 186 -12.12 -31.10 -1.04
N ARG A 187 -13.38 -30.77 -1.27
CA ARG A 187 -13.86 -30.25 -2.56
C ARG A 187 -14.02 -28.74 -2.55
N PHE A 188 -13.43 -28.11 -1.56
CA PHE A 188 -13.50 -26.65 -1.36
C PHE A 188 -12.19 -26.16 -0.77
N ASP A 189 -11.87 -24.93 -1.11
CA ASP A 189 -10.85 -24.11 -0.46
C ASP A 189 -11.58 -23.02 0.31
N LEU A 190 -11.17 -22.76 1.53
CA LEU A 190 -11.74 -21.74 2.38
C LEU A 190 -10.63 -21.15 3.27
N PRO A 191 -9.78 -20.32 2.68
CA PRO A 191 -8.74 -19.60 3.42
C PRO A 191 -9.33 -18.75 4.52
N PHE A 192 -8.66 -18.71 5.66
CA PHE A 192 -9.03 -17.87 6.79
C PHE A 192 -7.80 -17.29 7.48
N THR A 193 -8.02 -16.21 8.21
CA THR A 193 -7.04 -15.62 9.13
C THR A 193 -7.73 -15.24 10.43
N VAL A 194 -6.96 -15.28 11.54
CA VAL A 194 -7.43 -14.88 12.87
C VAL A 194 -6.29 -14.33 13.71
N GLY A 195 -6.55 -13.27 14.45
CA GLY A 195 -5.59 -12.56 15.29
C GLY A 195 -5.53 -11.08 14.96
N LEU A 196 -4.41 -10.43 15.24
CA LEU A 196 -4.11 -9.07 14.81
C LEU A 196 -3.55 -9.13 13.39
N PHE A 197 -4.43 -9.08 12.40
CA PHE A 197 -4.06 -9.28 11.00
C PHE A 197 -4.18 -8.01 10.17
N PRO A 198 -3.31 -7.82 9.15
CA PRO A 198 -3.38 -6.65 8.28
C PRO A 198 -4.60 -6.75 7.36
N LEU A 199 -5.49 -5.75 7.43
CA LEU A 199 -6.54 -5.54 6.46
C LEU A 199 -6.06 -4.52 5.42
N PHE A 200 -5.75 -5.01 4.22
CA PHE A 200 -5.22 -4.18 3.14
C PHE A 200 -6.09 -4.34 1.90
N LEU A 201 -6.93 -3.34 1.61
CA LEU A 201 -7.92 -3.38 0.54
C LEU A 201 -7.78 -2.18 -0.40
N GLN A 202 -8.01 -2.43 -1.70
CA GLN A 202 -7.90 -1.42 -2.76
C GLN A 202 -6.57 -0.65 -2.73
N ASN A 203 -5.46 -1.38 -2.72
CA ASN A 203 -4.10 -0.82 -2.61
C ASN A 203 -3.89 0.03 -1.33
N GLY A 204 -4.59 -0.32 -0.25
CA GLY A 204 -4.53 0.39 1.02
C GLY A 204 -5.27 1.72 1.05
N ILE A 205 -6.02 2.08 0.02
CA ILE A 205 -6.81 3.31 0.00
C ILE A 205 -8.04 3.19 0.89
N TRP A 206 -8.79 2.07 0.75
CA TRP A 206 -10.01 1.86 1.52
C TRP A 206 -9.76 1.24 2.90
N ALA A 207 -8.79 0.34 3.02
CA ALA A 207 -8.36 -0.20 4.30
C ALA A 207 -6.85 -0.43 4.31
N ASN A 208 -6.19 -0.01 5.37
CA ASN A 208 -4.75 -0.15 5.60
C ASN A 208 -4.43 -0.11 7.09
N ASP A 209 -4.80 -1.18 7.78
CA ASP A 209 -4.64 -1.27 9.22
C ASP A 209 -4.44 -2.72 9.67
N ALA A 210 -3.92 -2.90 10.88
CA ALA A 210 -3.84 -4.18 11.56
C ALA A 210 -4.98 -4.29 12.58
N ILE A 211 -6.00 -5.08 12.27
CA ILE A 211 -7.22 -5.22 13.08
C ILE A 211 -7.26 -6.53 13.84
N LEU A 212 -7.74 -6.51 15.09
CA LEU A 212 -7.88 -7.72 15.90
C LEU A 212 -9.22 -8.41 15.62
N GLY A 213 -9.17 -9.55 14.93
CA GLY A 213 -10.38 -10.26 14.53
C GLY A 213 -10.13 -11.46 13.67
N GLY A 214 -10.90 -11.62 12.60
CA GLY A 214 -10.74 -12.70 11.63
C GLY A 214 -11.38 -12.40 10.28
N ALA A 215 -10.89 -13.10 9.27
CA ALA A 215 -11.44 -13.06 7.93
C ALA A 215 -11.53 -14.47 7.32
N VAL A 216 -12.45 -14.63 6.37
CA VAL A 216 -12.61 -15.85 5.58
C VAL A 216 -12.92 -15.48 4.13
N THR A 217 -12.28 -16.19 3.20
CA THR A 217 -12.43 -15.93 1.77
C THR A 217 -13.03 -17.12 1.04
N LEU A 218 -14.00 -16.86 0.18
CA LEU A 218 -14.48 -17.79 -0.85
C LEU A 218 -13.66 -17.51 -2.14
N PRO A 219 -12.56 -18.27 -2.38
CA PRO A 219 -11.63 -17.92 -3.43
C PRO A 219 -12.05 -18.47 -4.78
N ALA A 220 -11.59 -17.81 -5.83
CA ALA A 220 -11.50 -18.30 -7.21
C ALA A 220 -12.77 -19.01 -7.72
N LYS A 221 -13.92 -18.40 -7.51
CA LYS A 221 -15.20 -18.92 -8.08
C LYS A 221 -15.39 -18.38 -9.49
N ASN A 222 -16.15 -19.11 -10.30
CA ASN A 222 -16.59 -18.65 -11.61
C ASN A 222 -18.09 -18.89 -11.77
N SER A 223 -18.71 -18.13 -12.65
CA SER A 223 -20.12 -18.28 -12.99
C SER A 223 -20.36 -18.05 -14.46
N ALA A 224 -20.53 -19.14 -15.22
CA ALA A 224 -20.88 -19.05 -16.63
C ALA A 224 -22.24 -18.35 -16.86
N THR A 225 -23.17 -18.50 -15.92
CA THR A 225 -24.50 -17.87 -16.01
C THR A 225 -24.45 -16.36 -15.88
N LEU A 226 -23.55 -15.85 -15.04
CA LEU A 226 -23.35 -14.41 -14.85
C LEU A 226 -22.27 -13.83 -15.76
N GLY A 227 -21.59 -14.68 -16.55
CA GLY A 227 -20.47 -14.24 -17.39
C GLY A 227 -19.23 -13.80 -16.60
N LEU A 228 -19.07 -14.30 -15.36
CA LEU A 228 -17.95 -13.99 -14.49
C LEU A 228 -16.86 -15.05 -14.63
N ALA A 229 -15.65 -14.62 -14.98
CA ALA A 229 -14.53 -15.52 -15.19
C ALA A 229 -13.88 -15.95 -13.86
N ASN A 230 -13.74 -15.01 -12.93
CA ASN A 230 -13.19 -15.26 -11.61
C ASN A 230 -13.76 -14.25 -10.62
N PHE A 231 -14.10 -14.69 -9.41
CA PHE A 231 -14.45 -13.81 -8.33
C PHE A 231 -14.07 -14.41 -6.97
N ASP A 232 -13.64 -13.55 -6.09
CA ASP A 232 -13.34 -13.82 -4.70
C ASP A 232 -14.26 -12.98 -3.82
N ILE A 233 -14.74 -13.55 -2.71
CA ILE A 233 -15.54 -12.84 -1.72
C ILE A 233 -14.90 -13.07 -0.35
N THR A 234 -14.52 -11.99 0.32
CA THR A 234 -13.95 -12.03 1.67
C THR A 234 -14.91 -11.41 2.66
N PHE A 235 -15.20 -12.11 3.72
CA PHE A 235 -15.90 -11.62 4.91
C PHE A 235 -14.87 -11.40 6.01
N PHE A 236 -14.99 -10.29 6.74
CA PHE A 236 -14.10 -9.97 7.85
C PHE A 236 -14.87 -9.33 9.01
N ALA A 237 -14.35 -9.53 10.21
CA ALA A 237 -14.84 -8.88 11.41
C ALA A 237 -13.68 -8.61 12.37
N ALA A 238 -13.71 -7.47 13.03
CA ALA A 238 -12.78 -7.08 14.07
C ALA A 238 -13.55 -6.61 15.30
N PHE A 239 -12.88 -6.64 16.46
CA PHE A 239 -13.48 -6.30 17.74
C PHE A 239 -12.61 -5.33 18.53
N ASP A 240 -11.43 -5.03 18.00
CA ASP A 240 -10.40 -4.22 18.64
C ASP A 240 -9.37 -3.77 17.59
N ASN A 241 -8.62 -2.72 17.89
CA ASN A 241 -7.57 -2.17 17.04
C ASN A 241 -8.14 -1.73 15.67
N VAL A 242 -9.22 -0.95 15.69
CA VAL A 242 -9.91 -0.44 14.50
C VAL A 242 -9.72 1.07 14.44
N ASP A 243 -8.67 1.51 13.74
CA ASP A 243 -8.37 2.92 13.57
C ASP A 243 -9.20 3.53 12.43
N ASN A 244 -10.12 4.41 12.79
CA ASN A 244 -10.94 5.15 11.82
C ASN A 244 -10.99 6.63 12.20
N ALA A 245 -10.79 7.51 11.21
CA ALA A 245 -10.79 8.96 11.42
C ALA A 245 -12.14 9.52 11.94
N GLY A 246 -13.24 8.80 11.72
CA GLY A 246 -14.57 9.13 12.24
C GLY A 246 -14.82 8.62 13.66
N ASN A 247 -13.94 7.79 14.21
CA ASN A 247 -13.94 7.45 15.63
C ASN A 247 -13.38 8.65 16.41
N ILE A 248 -14.24 9.37 17.05
CA ILE A 248 -14.01 10.73 17.57
C ILE A 248 -13.11 10.72 18.81
N SER A 249 -12.93 9.60 19.44
CA SER A 249 -12.05 9.44 20.59
C SER A 249 -10.74 8.77 20.13
N ALA A 250 -9.65 9.48 20.28
CA ALA A 250 -8.30 8.99 19.96
C ALA A 250 -7.84 7.81 20.85
N ASP A 251 -8.63 7.47 21.88
CA ASP A 251 -8.35 6.41 22.85
C ASP A 251 -9.29 5.19 22.69
N GLU A 252 -10.20 5.17 21.69
CA GLU A 252 -11.20 4.11 21.53
C GLU A 252 -11.07 3.44 20.14
N ASP A 253 -10.19 2.46 20.05
CA ASP A 253 -9.99 1.59 18.89
C ASP A 253 -10.73 0.25 18.98
N ASP A 254 -11.57 0.06 20.05
CA ASP A 254 -12.31 -1.17 20.33
C ASP A 254 -13.70 -1.28 19.68
N ASN A 255 -14.00 -0.40 18.73
CA ASN A 255 -15.26 -0.39 17.99
C ASN A 255 -15.35 -1.60 17.05
N PRO A 256 -16.42 -2.43 17.15
CA PRO A 256 -16.59 -3.56 16.24
C PRO A 256 -16.72 -3.14 14.77
N LEU A 257 -15.95 -3.81 13.92
CA LEU A 257 -15.99 -3.68 12.48
C LEU A 257 -16.50 -4.98 11.85
N TYR A 258 -17.44 -4.87 10.92
CA TYR A 258 -17.92 -5.98 10.11
C TYR A 258 -17.85 -5.60 8.63
N GLY A 259 -17.40 -6.51 7.77
CA GLY A 259 -17.32 -6.16 6.38
C GLY A 259 -17.32 -7.33 5.42
N VAL A 260 -17.56 -6.99 4.17
CA VAL A 260 -17.48 -7.89 3.03
C VAL A 260 -16.86 -7.17 1.84
N THR A 261 -15.96 -7.85 1.14
CA THR A 261 -15.39 -7.37 -0.12
C THR A 261 -15.51 -8.42 -1.20
N ALA A 262 -15.58 -7.97 -2.45
CA ALA A 262 -15.51 -8.82 -3.61
C ALA A 262 -14.55 -8.26 -4.65
N PHE A 263 -13.75 -9.14 -5.22
CA PHE A 263 -12.95 -8.89 -6.41
C PHE A 263 -13.51 -9.75 -7.55
N VAL A 264 -13.76 -9.15 -8.70
CA VAL A 264 -14.46 -9.83 -9.79
C VAL A 264 -13.82 -9.49 -11.14
N ASP A 265 -13.43 -10.53 -11.89
CA ASP A 265 -13.10 -10.43 -13.31
C ASP A 265 -14.39 -10.27 -14.12
N ALA A 266 -14.67 -9.07 -14.58
CA ALA A 266 -15.88 -8.76 -15.35
C ALA A 266 -15.68 -7.57 -16.30
N PHE A 267 -16.45 -7.52 -17.38
CA PHE A 267 -16.52 -6.40 -18.33
C PHE A 267 -15.18 -6.02 -18.96
N ASP A 268 -14.33 -7.01 -19.27
CA ASP A 268 -12.97 -6.84 -19.78
C ASP A 268 -12.04 -6.05 -18.83
N GLY A 269 -12.28 -6.14 -17.54
CA GLY A 269 -11.53 -5.46 -16.49
C GLY A 269 -11.76 -6.13 -15.14
N PHE A 270 -11.43 -5.40 -14.08
CA PHE A 270 -11.54 -5.86 -12.71
C PHE A 270 -12.48 -4.94 -11.94
N VAL A 271 -13.46 -5.52 -11.26
CA VAL A 271 -14.35 -4.83 -10.34
C VAL A 271 -13.96 -5.21 -8.93
N GLU A 272 -13.70 -4.21 -8.10
CA GLU A 272 -13.56 -4.36 -6.65
C GLU A 272 -14.73 -3.65 -5.98
N THR A 273 -15.36 -4.25 -5.01
CA THR A 273 -16.42 -3.63 -4.23
C THR A 273 -16.37 -4.06 -2.79
N GLY A 274 -16.86 -3.24 -1.90
CA GLY A 274 -16.87 -3.53 -0.48
C GLY A 274 -17.94 -2.77 0.28
N TYR A 275 -18.32 -3.35 1.40
CA TYR A 275 -19.15 -2.75 2.42
C TYR A 275 -18.52 -3.02 3.77
N GLY A 276 -18.40 -1.99 4.61
CA GLY A 276 -17.97 -2.05 5.99
C GLY A 276 -18.98 -1.35 6.89
N LEU A 277 -19.10 -1.83 8.11
CA LEU A 277 -19.93 -1.27 9.16
C LEU A 277 -19.09 -1.18 10.43
N ILE A 278 -18.89 0.01 10.97
CA ILE A 278 -18.33 0.25 12.30
C ILE A 278 -19.48 0.57 13.25
N GLN A 279 -19.50 -0.14 14.37
CA GLN A 279 -20.47 0.10 15.44
C GLN A 279 -19.78 0.79 16.60
N GLY A 280 -20.20 2.01 16.93
CA GLY A 280 -19.68 2.74 18.06
C GLY A 280 -19.97 2.04 19.39
N ARG A 281 -19.07 2.22 20.35
CA ARG A 281 -19.18 1.79 21.74
C ARG A 281 -19.04 2.98 22.69
N ASP A 282 -19.32 2.76 23.96
CA ASP A 282 -19.15 3.70 25.05
C ASP A 282 -19.79 5.08 24.76
N GLU A 283 -19.03 6.11 24.57
CA GLU A 283 -19.54 7.45 24.24
C GLU A 283 -20.19 7.52 22.87
N LEU A 284 -19.87 6.59 21.96
CA LEU A 284 -20.43 6.45 20.63
C LEU A 284 -21.53 5.38 20.54
N ASP A 285 -22.02 4.87 21.68
CA ASP A 285 -23.02 3.79 21.68
C ASP A 285 -24.28 4.19 20.90
N GLY A 286 -24.65 3.33 19.96
CA GLY A 286 -25.76 3.57 19.03
C GLY A 286 -25.37 4.20 17.70
N LEU A 287 -24.15 4.70 17.55
CA LEU A 287 -23.63 5.16 16.27
C LEU A 287 -23.31 3.97 15.37
N LEU A 288 -23.80 4.01 14.14
CA LEU A 288 -23.46 3.05 13.07
C LEU A 288 -22.91 3.83 11.89
N THR A 289 -21.66 3.61 11.58
CA THR A 289 -21.02 4.22 10.39
C THR A 289 -20.85 3.20 9.29
N HIS A 290 -21.41 3.51 8.13
CA HIS A 290 -21.42 2.67 6.96
C HIS A 290 -20.36 3.14 5.97
N PHE A 291 -19.59 2.21 5.41
CA PHE A 291 -18.57 2.46 4.39
C PHE A 291 -18.86 1.64 3.16
N LEU A 292 -18.87 2.28 2.02
CA LEU A 292 -19.08 1.66 0.71
C LEU A 292 -17.93 1.98 -0.21
N THR A 293 -17.52 1.00 -1.01
CA THR A 293 -16.54 1.22 -2.06
C THR A 293 -16.87 0.43 -3.31
N ALA A 294 -16.53 1.01 -4.46
CA ALA A 294 -16.54 0.32 -5.75
C ALA A 294 -15.41 0.85 -6.62
N ALA A 295 -14.67 -0.03 -7.25
CA ALA A 295 -13.62 0.33 -8.19
C ALA A 295 -13.75 -0.49 -9.47
N TYR A 296 -13.42 0.14 -10.58
CA TYR A 296 -13.33 -0.53 -11.87
C TYR A 296 -11.99 -0.19 -12.51
N THR A 297 -11.18 -1.22 -12.75
CA THR A 297 -9.86 -1.09 -13.37
C THR A 297 -9.87 -1.75 -14.73
N ARG A 298 -9.50 -1.00 -15.77
CA ARG A 298 -9.45 -1.49 -17.13
C ARG A 298 -8.37 -0.79 -17.95
N ARG A 299 -7.87 -1.51 -18.95
CA ARG A 299 -7.04 -0.93 -20.01
C ARG A 299 -7.92 -0.55 -21.20
N TYR A 300 -7.86 0.73 -21.63
CA TYR A 300 -8.58 1.26 -22.78
C TYR A 300 -7.63 1.48 -23.95
N TYR A 301 -8.08 1.12 -25.14
CA TYR A 301 -7.38 1.36 -26.42
C TYR A 301 -5.93 0.85 -26.44
N ASN A 302 -5.62 -0.13 -25.59
CA ASN A 302 -4.27 -0.69 -25.40
C ASN A 302 -3.19 0.32 -24.98
N THR A 303 -3.58 1.55 -24.61
CA THR A 303 -2.68 2.66 -24.28
C THR A 303 -2.95 3.26 -22.92
N LEU A 304 -4.18 3.24 -22.44
CA LEU A 304 -4.57 3.88 -21.19
C LEU A 304 -4.96 2.82 -20.16
N SER A 305 -4.20 2.69 -19.09
CA SER A 305 -4.65 1.97 -17.88
C SER A 305 -5.40 2.95 -16.99
N ASN A 306 -6.62 2.64 -16.66
CA ASN A 306 -7.45 3.46 -15.78
C ASN A 306 -8.01 2.62 -14.65
N SER A 307 -8.02 3.18 -13.45
CA SER A 307 -8.78 2.71 -12.29
C SER A 307 -9.65 3.85 -11.80
N THR A 308 -10.96 3.67 -11.80
CA THR A 308 -11.89 4.63 -11.20
C THR A 308 -12.46 4.02 -9.93
N ARG A 309 -12.34 4.74 -8.81
CA ARG A 309 -12.77 4.32 -7.49
C ARG A 309 -13.80 5.28 -6.93
N LEU A 310 -14.80 4.72 -6.29
CA LEU A 310 -15.87 5.42 -5.59
C LEU A 310 -15.81 5.03 -4.12
N PHE A 311 -15.92 6.01 -3.26
CA PHE A 311 -15.96 5.82 -1.81
C PHE A 311 -17.13 6.61 -1.24
N ALA A 312 -17.83 6.03 -0.30
CA ALA A 312 -18.88 6.71 0.45
C ALA A 312 -18.90 6.22 1.88
N ASN A 313 -19.00 7.14 2.82
CA ASN A 313 -19.21 6.86 4.23
C ASN A 313 -20.36 7.72 4.75
N PHE A 314 -21.19 7.18 5.64
CA PHE A 314 -22.30 7.89 6.27
C PHE A 314 -22.68 7.24 7.60
N ALA A 315 -23.10 8.06 8.54
CA ALA A 315 -23.58 7.61 9.84
C ALA A 315 -25.11 7.61 9.91
N ASN A 316 -25.67 6.74 10.79
CA ASN A 316 -27.10 6.69 11.03
C ASN A 316 -27.61 7.89 11.85
N ASP A 317 -26.74 8.51 12.64
CA ASP A 317 -26.98 9.73 13.37
C ASP A 317 -25.78 10.65 13.09
N PRO A 318 -25.88 11.55 12.11
CA PRO A 318 -24.83 12.52 11.88
C PRO A 318 -24.75 13.38 13.16
N PHE A 319 -23.63 13.27 13.86
CA PHE A 319 -23.37 14.15 14.99
C PHE A 319 -23.47 15.60 14.52
N ASP A 320 -24.34 16.37 15.15
CA ASP A 320 -24.43 17.81 14.94
C ASP A 320 -23.31 18.45 15.75
N PHE A 321 -22.17 18.62 15.11
CA PHE A 321 -20.94 19.13 15.71
C PHE A 321 -20.90 20.68 15.76
N GLU A 322 -22.02 21.36 15.98
CA GLU A 322 -21.98 22.82 16.21
C GLU A 322 -20.99 23.22 17.32
N ASP A 323 -20.64 22.28 18.21
CA ASP A 323 -19.69 22.52 19.31
C ASP A 323 -18.35 21.73 19.18
N ASP A 324 -18.16 20.82 18.20
CA ASP A 324 -16.91 20.09 18.01
C ASP A 324 -16.46 20.07 16.53
N PRO A 325 -15.31 20.70 16.20
CA PRO A 325 -14.82 20.83 14.83
C PRO A 325 -14.30 19.53 14.20
N LYS A 326 -14.48 18.37 14.81
CA LYS A 326 -13.96 17.07 14.30
C LYS A 326 -14.84 16.36 13.25
N GLY A 327 -15.85 17.02 12.79
CA GLY A 327 -16.34 16.70 11.46
C GLY A 327 -17.54 15.79 11.37
N GLU A 328 -18.33 16.13 10.41
CA GLU A 328 -19.38 15.29 9.84
C GLU A 328 -18.78 13.96 9.40
N SER A 329 -19.42 12.84 9.73
CA SER A 329 -18.99 11.50 9.33
C SER A 329 -19.37 11.16 7.89
N ASP A 330 -20.10 12.04 7.21
CA ASP A 330 -20.61 11.78 5.87
C ASP A 330 -19.65 12.28 4.79
N GLY A 331 -19.34 11.41 3.83
CA GLY A 331 -18.43 11.76 2.76
C GLY A 331 -18.63 10.91 1.51
N PHE A 332 -18.27 11.49 0.37
CA PHE A 332 -18.25 10.81 -0.91
C PHE A 332 -17.03 11.26 -1.71
N ALA A 333 -16.30 10.33 -2.29
CA ALA A 333 -15.18 10.64 -3.18
C ALA A 333 -15.16 9.79 -4.44
N ILE A 334 -14.66 10.40 -5.51
CA ILE A 334 -14.31 9.74 -6.77
C ILE A 334 -12.82 9.97 -6.99
N ILE A 335 -12.07 8.89 -7.23
CA ILE A 335 -10.66 8.95 -7.62
C ILE A 335 -10.52 8.25 -8.97
N SER A 336 -9.84 8.90 -9.92
CA SER A 336 -9.49 8.32 -11.22
C SER A 336 -7.98 8.31 -11.37
N GLU A 337 -7.41 7.11 -11.37
CA GLU A 337 -5.98 6.87 -11.57
C GLU A 337 -5.74 6.47 -13.03
N ASN A 338 -4.83 7.17 -13.71
CA ASN A 338 -4.59 6.98 -15.13
C ASN A 338 -3.10 6.89 -15.42
N SER A 339 -2.69 5.83 -16.11
CA SER A 339 -1.31 5.67 -16.59
C SER A 339 -1.31 5.41 -18.08
N LEU A 340 -0.47 6.15 -18.80
CA LEU A 340 -0.31 5.94 -20.23
C LEU A 340 0.70 4.80 -20.45
N ILE A 341 0.23 3.75 -21.11
CA ILE A 341 1.07 2.62 -21.51
C ILE A 341 1.70 2.98 -22.85
N SER A 342 2.97 3.31 -22.82
CA SER A 342 3.74 3.64 -24.01
C SER A 342 4.20 2.36 -24.74
N GLY A 343 4.76 2.51 -25.94
CA GLY A 343 5.44 1.42 -26.67
C GLY A 343 6.68 0.88 -25.94
N LEU A 344 7.12 1.59 -24.88
CA LEU A 344 8.19 1.20 -23.95
C LEU A 344 7.69 1.35 -22.51
N PRO A 345 6.75 0.53 -22.06
CA PRO A 345 6.12 0.67 -20.74
C PRO A 345 7.10 0.46 -19.58
N SER A 346 8.25 -0.15 -19.84
CA SER A 346 9.33 -0.32 -18.87
C SER A 346 10.26 0.90 -18.75
N THR A 347 10.06 1.93 -19.54
CA THR A 347 10.96 3.09 -19.56
C THR A 347 10.24 4.38 -19.22
N LEU A 348 9.10 4.65 -19.84
CA LEU A 348 8.40 5.93 -19.70
C LEU A 348 6.91 5.70 -19.41
N ILE A 349 6.46 6.20 -18.27
CA ILE A 349 5.08 6.07 -17.80
C ILE A 349 4.56 7.45 -17.38
N PRO A 350 3.94 8.20 -18.30
CA PRO A 350 3.15 9.35 -17.92
C PRO A 350 1.90 8.92 -17.17
N TYR A 351 1.53 9.67 -16.12
CA TYR A 351 0.29 9.45 -15.40
C TYR A 351 -0.44 10.76 -15.11
N ALA A 352 -1.75 10.65 -14.91
CA ALA A 352 -2.60 11.77 -14.51
C ALA A 352 -3.75 11.23 -13.66
N ASN A 353 -3.74 11.56 -12.39
CA ASN A 353 -4.73 11.12 -11.42
C ASN A 353 -5.57 12.30 -10.98
N PHE A 354 -6.86 12.09 -10.82
CA PHE A 354 -7.83 13.13 -10.49
C PHE A 354 -8.72 12.67 -9.34
N PHE A 355 -9.16 13.61 -8.53
CA PHE A 355 -10.14 13.34 -7.50
C PHE A 355 -11.16 14.45 -7.37
N VAL A 356 -12.31 14.11 -6.83
CA VAL A 356 -13.31 15.02 -6.29
C VAL A 356 -13.92 14.38 -5.06
N GLY A 357 -14.03 15.16 -3.99
CA GLY A 357 -14.64 14.71 -2.73
C GLY A 357 -15.60 15.75 -2.18
N PHE A 358 -16.65 15.27 -1.53
CA PHE A 358 -17.70 16.04 -0.91
C PHE A 358 -17.88 15.55 0.54
N GLY A 359 -18.16 16.45 1.47
CA GLY A 359 -18.21 16.15 2.88
C GLY A 359 -16.83 15.69 3.37
N ASN A 360 -16.79 14.67 4.19
CA ASN A 360 -15.57 14.11 4.77
C ASN A 360 -15.37 12.64 4.31
N PRO A 361 -14.89 12.38 3.10
CA PRO A 361 -14.64 11.02 2.64
C PRO A 361 -13.49 10.38 3.41
N GLN A 362 -13.72 9.18 3.95
CA GLN A 362 -12.79 8.51 4.82
C GLN A 362 -12.51 7.09 4.33
N PRO A 363 -11.29 6.55 4.56
CA PRO A 363 -11.05 5.12 4.48
C PRO A 363 -11.88 4.38 5.53
N LEU A 364 -12.11 3.07 5.33
CA LEU A 364 -12.75 2.22 6.33
C LEU A 364 -11.90 2.14 7.59
N VAL A 365 -10.60 1.88 7.42
CA VAL A 365 -9.59 1.90 8.50
C VAL A 365 -8.24 2.34 7.93
N ASP A 366 -7.48 3.12 8.72
CA ASP A 366 -6.11 3.48 8.41
C ASP A 366 -5.29 3.77 9.68
N GLY A 367 -4.45 2.83 10.08
CA GLY A 367 -3.60 2.93 11.28
C GLY A 367 -2.49 4.00 11.19
N ASN A 368 -2.30 4.65 10.05
CA ASN A 368 -1.35 5.76 9.92
C ASN A 368 -2.05 7.15 9.89
N GLY A 369 -3.38 7.17 10.00
CA GLY A 369 -4.16 8.40 9.91
C GLY A 369 -4.04 9.10 8.54
N ALA A 370 -3.79 8.34 7.48
CA ALA A 370 -3.70 8.89 6.13
C ALA A 370 -5.08 9.04 5.51
N GLY A 371 -5.26 10.12 4.74
CA GLY A 371 -6.48 10.37 4.00
C GLY A 371 -6.66 9.44 2.79
N ILE A 372 -7.82 9.55 2.16
CA ILE A 372 -8.21 8.70 1.02
C ILE A 372 -7.38 8.98 -0.24
N LEU A 373 -6.71 10.14 -0.31
CA LEU A 373 -5.92 10.58 -1.47
C LEU A 373 -4.44 10.18 -1.40
N LYS A 374 -3.99 9.48 -0.37
CA LYS A 374 -2.57 9.13 -0.13
C LYS A 374 -1.83 8.47 -1.31
N ASN A 375 -2.56 7.86 -2.25
CA ASN A 375 -1.99 7.19 -3.43
C ASN A 375 -2.23 7.97 -4.75
N VAL A 376 -2.80 9.17 -4.70
CA VAL A 376 -3.07 9.98 -5.92
C VAL A 376 -1.77 10.43 -6.60
N GLY A 377 -0.73 10.70 -5.81
CA GLY A 377 0.59 11.06 -6.32
C GLY A 377 1.64 11.15 -5.22
N ILE A 378 2.90 11.38 -5.61
CA ILE A 378 4.02 11.48 -4.65
C ILE A 378 3.91 12.68 -3.71
N ASN A 379 3.16 13.73 -4.11
CA ASN A 379 2.90 14.89 -3.26
C ASN A 379 1.81 14.63 -2.21
N PHE A 380 1.06 13.54 -2.32
CA PHE A 380 0.07 13.10 -1.34
C PHE A 380 0.56 11.97 -0.45
N GLU A 381 1.75 11.42 -0.75
CA GLU A 381 2.27 10.25 -0.03
C GLU A 381 2.58 10.58 1.43
N THR A 382 2.05 9.77 2.33
CA THR A 382 2.33 9.88 3.76
C THR A 382 3.75 9.40 4.05
N ASP A 383 4.54 10.22 4.73
CA ASP A 383 5.84 9.84 5.28
C ASP A 383 5.91 10.21 6.77
N ALA A 384 5.51 9.29 7.62
CA ALA A 384 5.60 9.49 9.06
C ALA A 384 7.05 9.47 9.58
N LEU A 385 8.00 8.84 8.85
CA LEU A 385 9.40 8.67 9.31
C LEU A 385 10.13 10.00 9.50
N THR A 386 9.90 10.96 8.60
CA THR A 386 10.61 12.26 8.64
C THR A 386 9.66 13.45 8.66
N GLY A 387 8.35 13.24 8.70
CA GLY A 387 7.38 14.33 8.59
C GLY A 387 7.56 15.15 7.31
N PHE A 388 7.85 14.45 6.20
CA PHE A 388 8.06 15.09 4.90
C PHE A 388 6.77 15.79 4.45
N PRO A 389 6.82 17.04 3.93
CA PRO A 389 5.65 17.78 3.54
C PRO A 389 4.82 17.05 2.49
N LYS A 390 3.49 17.01 2.69
CA LYS A 390 2.51 16.48 1.75
C LYS A 390 1.36 17.46 1.57
N LEU A 391 0.66 17.39 0.44
CA LEU A 391 -0.62 18.06 0.24
C LEU A 391 -1.69 17.39 1.10
N ASP A 392 -2.79 18.08 1.32
CA ASP A 392 -3.97 17.51 1.97
C ASP A 392 -4.41 16.26 1.21
N ASP A 393 -4.46 15.15 1.92
CA ASP A 393 -4.84 13.84 1.40
C ASP A 393 -6.23 13.38 1.83
N THR A 394 -7.00 14.23 2.52
CA THR A 394 -8.36 13.89 2.98
C THR A 394 -9.38 13.85 1.85
N GLY A 395 -9.25 14.74 0.88
CA GLY A 395 -10.23 14.91 -0.20
C GLY A 395 -11.54 15.56 0.24
N SER A 396 -11.59 16.12 1.46
CA SER A 396 -12.79 16.71 2.03
C SER A 396 -13.13 18.02 1.35
N ASN A 397 -14.38 18.13 0.82
CA ASN A 397 -14.91 19.30 0.10
C ASN A 397 -13.93 19.89 -0.92
N ALA A 398 -13.22 19.04 -1.68
CA ALA A 398 -12.15 19.47 -2.57
C ALA A 398 -12.11 18.68 -3.89
N PHE A 399 -11.45 19.26 -4.88
CA PHE A 399 -11.07 18.57 -6.10
C PHE A 399 -9.61 18.84 -6.45
N GLY A 400 -9.04 17.98 -7.28
CA GLY A 400 -7.67 18.18 -7.72
C GLY A 400 -7.08 16.92 -8.34
N GLY A 401 -5.77 16.77 -8.19
CA GLY A 401 -5.07 15.62 -8.72
C GLY A 401 -3.58 15.82 -8.87
N ALA A 402 -2.94 14.85 -9.51
CA ALA A 402 -1.52 14.85 -9.81
C ALA A 402 -1.27 14.48 -11.27
N ILE A 403 -0.34 15.15 -11.90
CA ILE A 403 0.17 14.82 -13.23
C ILE A 403 1.66 14.59 -13.11
N GLY A 404 2.12 13.44 -13.54
CA GLY A 404 3.51 13.07 -13.40
C GLY A 404 4.06 12.29 -14.57
N LEU A 405 5.36 12.17 -14.54
CA LEU A 405 6.15 11.41 -15.49
C LEU A 405 7.14 10.54 -14.73
N GLU A 406 6.98 9.24 -14.87
CA GLU A 406 7.93 8.28 -14.35
C GLU A 406 8.85 7.80 -15.48
N TYR A 407 10.16 7.87 -15.25
CA TYR A 407 11.17 7.34 -16.14
C TYR A 407 11.94 6.21 -15.44
N LEU A 408 11.89 5.01 -16.04
CA LEU A 408 12.57 3.82 -15.54
C LEU A 408 13.83 3.57 -16.38
N PHE A 409 14.99 3.76 -15.77
CA PHE A 409 16.27 3.46 -16.40
C PHE A 409 16.51 1.95 -16.36
N ASN A 410 16.24 1.25 -17.45
CA ASN A 410 16.41 -0.22 -17.57
C ASN A 410 15.69 -1.04 -16.48
N LEU A 411 14.56 -0.57 -15.96
CA LEU A 411 13.75 -1.20 -14.89
C LEU A 411 14.41 -1.27 -13.51
N ASP A 412 15.57 -0.67 -13.31
CA ASP A 412 16.28 -0.74 -12.04
C ASP A 412 16.38 0.61 -11.31
N GLN A 413 16.32 1.72 -12.04
CA GLN A 413 16.31 3.06 -11.47
C GLN A 413 15.02 3.79 -11.85
N GLN A 414 14.55 4.65 -10.98
CA GLN A 414 13.31 5.37 -11.17
C GLN A 414 13.55 6.86 -10.93
N LEU A 415 13.03 7.68 -11.82
CA LEU A 415 12.95 9.12 -11.64
C LEU A 415 11.50 9.55 -11.90
N VAL A 416 10.90 10.23 -10.94
CA VAL A 416 9.53 10.75 -11.04
C VAL A 416 9.57 12.27 -10.92
N PHE A 417 8.82 12.93 -11.81
CA PHE A 417 8.46 14.35 -11.70
C PHE A 417 6.95 14.46 -11.61
N GLU A 418 6.47 15.25 -10.68
CA GLU A 418 5.04 15.43 -10.46
C GLU A 418 4.70 16.88 -10.17
N VAL A 419 3.55 17.29 -10.67
CA VAL A 419 2.83 18.50 -10.26
C VAL A 419 1.45 18.08 -9.77
N ALA A 420 1.07 18.58 -8.61
CA ALA A 420 -0.20 18.23 -7.99
C ALA A 420 -0.91 19.48 -7.46
N MET A 421 -2.23 19.37 -7.31
CA MET A 421 -3.05 20.43 -6.73
C MET A 421 -4.20 19.88 -5.91
N VAL A 422 -4.60 20.64 -4.89
CA VAL A 422 -5.83 20.51 -4.15
C VAL A 422 -6.54 21.87 -4.18
N GLN A 423 -7.81 21.89 -4.58
CA GLN A 423 -8.64 23.08 -4.61
C GLN A 423 -9.90 22.82 -3.80
N PRO A 424 -10.09 23.45 -2.63
CA PRO A 424 -11.32 23.36 -1.88
C PRO A 424 -12.48 24.01 -2.64
N PHE A 425 -13.71 23.53 -2.42
CA PHE A 425 -14.92 24.15 -2.95
C PHE A 425 -15.32 25.37 -2.13
N GLU A 426 -15.18 25.28 -0.82
CA GLU A 426 -15.54 26.29 0.17
C GLU A 426 -14.48 26.26 1.29
N ASN A 427 -14.32 27.36 2.00
CA ASN A 427 -13.33 27.50 3.08
C ASN A 427 -14.00 27.33 4.46
N ASP A 428 -14.89 26.35 4.62
CA ASP A 428 -15.74 26.23 5.80
C ASP A 428 -15.46 24.99 6.67
N GLY A 429 -14.20 24.75 6.95
CA GLY A 429 -13.84 24.08 8.20
C GLY A 429 -13.52 22.60 8.11
N ILE A 430 -13.87 21.85 7.06
CA ILE A 430 -13.52 20.43 6.90
C ILE A 430 -12.60 20.25 5.71
N GLY A 431 -11.41 19.70 5.94
CA GLY A 431 -10.42 19.42 4.88
C GLY A 431 -9.46 20.56 4.59
N ALA A 432 -8.94 20.60 3.37
CA ALA A 432 -8.06 21.67 2.94
C ALA A 432 -8.78 23.02 2.93
N GLN A 433 -8.37 23.91 3.81
CA GLN A 433 -8.97 25.24 3.88
C GLN A 433 -8.51 26.15 2.74
N ASP A 434 -7.33 25.83 2.15
CA ASP A 434 -6.66 26.66 1.14
C ASP A 434 -6.31 25.86 -0.11
N ALA A 435 -6.25 26.57 -1.25
CA ALA A 435 -5.72 25.97 -2.47
C ALA A 435 -4.23 25.62 -2.28
N GLN A 436 -3.86 24.41 -2.69
CA GLN A 436 -2.50 23.88 -2.54
C GLN A 436 -1.96 23.45 -3.89
N PHE A 437 -0.67 23.75 -4.13
CA PHE A 437 0.08 23.30 -5.29
C PHE A 437 1.36 22.62 -4.83
N GLY A 438 1.67 21.46 -5.39
CA GLY A 438 2.87 20.69 -5.08
C GLY A 438 3.70 20.41 -6.32
N PHE A 439 5.02 20.51 -6.17
CA PHE A 439 6.01 20.05 -7.14
C PHE A 439 6.85 18.99 -6.46
N GLY A 440 6.87 17.77 -7.00
CA GLY A 440 7.57 16.65 -6.43
C GLY A 440 8.59 16.04 -7.38
N VAL A 441 9.73 15.64 -6.84
CA VAL A 441 10.74 14.85 -7.54
C VAL A 441 11.15 13.69 -6.66
N ARG A 442 11.19 12.50 -7.23
CA ARG A 442 11.69 11.29 -6.57
C ARG A 442 12.71 10.59 -7.45
N TYR A 443 13.85 10.26 -6.87
CA TYR A 443 14.83 9.38 -7.48
C TYR A 443 15.05 8.16 -6.61
N GLN A 444 15.06 6.97 -7.22
CA GLN A 444 15.28 5.72 -6.52
C GLN A 444 16.20 4.81 -7.33
N ILE A 445 17.18 4.19 -6.67
CA ILE A 445 18.11 3.25 -7.27
C ILE A 445 18.41 2.08 -6.32
N PRO A 446 18.25 0.82 -6.77
CA PRO A 446 18.79 -0.33 -6.07
C PRO A 446 20.32 -0.35 -6.26
N ILE A 447 21.07 -0.18 -5.19
CA ILE A 447 22.55 -0.27 -5.21
C ILE A 447 22.98 -1.72 -5.44
N ASN A 448 22.28 -2.65 -4.83
CA ASN A 448 22.38 -4.09 -5.02
C ASN A 448 21.11 -4.78 -4.51
N ARG A 449 21.10 -6.12 -4.44
CA ARG A 449 19.94 -6.90 -3.98
C ARG A 449 19.41 -6.50 -2.60
N ALA A 450 20.29 -6.03 -1.70
CA ALA A 450 19.95 -5.72 -0.32
C ALA A 450 19.80 -4.22 -0.05
N TRP A 451 20.42 -3.37 -0.84
CA TRP A 451 20.48 -1.94 -0.58
C TRP A 451 19.76 -1.13 -1.65
N LEU A 452 18.90 -0.23 -1.19
CA LEU A 452 18.17 0.73 -1.98
C LEU A 452 18.51 2.14 -1.48
N PHE A 453 18.77 3.06 -2.39
CA PHE A 453 18.83 4.48 -2.12
C PHE A 453 17.61 5.18 -2.73
N ARG A 454 17.04 6.14 -1.99
CA ARG A 454 15.95 7.00 -2.45
C ARG A 454 16.28 8.45 -2.07
N ALA A 455 15.92 9.38 -2.94
CA ALA A 455 15.96 10.81 -2.69
C ALA A 455 14.65 11.44 -3.15
N ASP A 456 14.05 12.26 -2.30
CA ASP A 456 12.83 13.00 -2.57
C ASP A 456 13.06 14.50 -2.35
N ALA A 457 12.41 15.32 -3.15
CA ALA A 457 12.28 16.75 -2.94
C ALA A 457 10.86 17.18 -3.25
N THR A 458 10.30 18.05 -2.42
CA THR A 458 8.98 18.66 -2.65
C THR A 458 9.03 20.16 -2.36
N TYR A 459 8.23 20.90 -3.09
CA TYR A 459 7.95 22.30 -2.84
C TYR A 459 6.45 22.52 -2.99
N GLN A 460 5.85 23.14 -1.98
CA GLN A 460 4.40 23.33 -1.92
C GLN A 460 4.08 24.80 -1.68
N ILE A 461 3.13 25.30 -2.42
CA ILE A 461 2.58 26.65 -2.30
C ILE A 461 1.20 26.50 -1.68
N LEU A 462 0.99 27.08 -0.51
CA LEU A 462 -0.29 27.12 0.19
C LEU A 462 -0.85 28.54 0.05
N ALA A 463 -2.03 28.69 -0.56
CA ALA A 463 -2.69 29.97 -0.63
C ALA A 463 -3.35 30.27 0.72
N ALA A 464 -2.94 31.35 1.41
CA ALA A 464 -3.53 31.71 2.69
C ALA A 464 -5.02 32.08 2.56
N ALA A 465 -5.86 31.56 3.47
CA ALA A 465 -7.31 31.74 3.49
C ALA A 465 -7.78 33.19 3.79
N ASP A 466 -6.90 34.10 4.16
CA ASP A 466 -7.27 35.45 4.54
C ASP A 466 -7.51 36.35 3.32
N GLU A 467 -8.53 37.18 3.41
CA GLU A 467 -9.20 37.98 2.35
C GLU A 467 -8.28 38.88 1.49
N ASP A 468 -7.00 38.94 1.77
CA ASP A 468 -6.03 39.73 1.03
C ASP A 468 -5.15 38.89 0.10
N ILE A 469 -5.80 38.23 -0.89
CA ILE A 469 -5.09 37.58 -2.01
C ILE A 469 -4.07 38.54 -2.72
N PHE A 470 -4.17 39.84 -2.48
CA PHE A 470 -3.26 40.85 -3.02
C PHE A 470 -2.15 41.30 -2.06
N GLU A 471 -2.17 40.92 -0.78
CA GLU A 471 -1.06 41.19 0.16
C GLU A 471 -0.07 40.02 0.34
N GLY A 472 -0.27 38.91 -0.38
CA GLY A 472 0.78 37.98 -0.78
C GLY A 472 1.59 37.33 0.35
N LYS A 473 0.98 36.75 1.38
CA LYS A 473 1.64 35.78 2.22
C LYS A 473 1.21 34.39 1.76
N PHE A 474 1.94 33.87 0.76
CA PHE A 474 1.94 32.43 0.53
C PHE A 474 2.79 31.77 1.61
N GLU A 475 2.28 30.78 2.29
CA GLU A 475 3.09 29.91 3.11
C GLU A 475 3.62 28.79 2.22
N ASP A 476 4.94 28.69 2.13
CA ASP A 476 5.60 27.70 1.29
C ASP A 476 6.10 26.58 2.21
N ASN A 477 5.73 25.34 1.89
CA ASN A 477 6.35 24.18 2.48
C ASN A 477 7.40 23.62 1.53
N PHE A 478 8.50 23.12 2.05
CA PHE A 478 9.43 22.35 1.25
C PHE A 478 10.10 21.26 2.06
N GLY A 479 10.52 20.23 1.36
CA GLY A 479 11.26 19.13 1.96
C GLY A 479 12.29 18.56 1.01
N ILE A 480 13.43 18.18 1.58
CA ILE A 480 14.45 17.36 0.91
C ILE A 480 14.74 16.19 1.83
N ARG A 481 14.69 14.99 1.28
CA ARG A 481 14.95 13.75 1.99
C ARG A 481 15.85 12.83 1.20
N THR A 482 16.74 12.14 1.89
CA THR A 482 17.46 10.99 1.38
C THR A 482 17.25 9.81 2.31
N GLU A 483 16.99 8.63 1.77
CA GLU A 483 16.79 7.40 2.50
C GLU A 483 17.73 6.31 1.96
N ILE A 484 18.34 5.59 2.87
CA ILE A 484 18.98 4.33 2.57
C ILE A 484 18.19 3.21 3.25
N ARG A 485 17.89 2.16 2.49
CA ARG A 485 17.14 1.00 2.95
C ARG A 485 17.95 -0.25 2.73
N ARG A 486 18.09 -1.05 3.78
CA ARG A 486 18.67 -2.39 3.70
C ARG A 486 17.55 -3.43 3.86
N LYS A 487 17.38 -4.28 2.85
CA LYS A 487 16.49 -5.45 2.90
C LYS A 487 17.29 -6.70 3.30
N PHE A 488 16.68 -7.60 4.04
CA PHE A 488 17.30 -8.87 4.46
C PHE A 488 16.25 -9.97 4.61
#